data_184e5a9c5418475d09e0efbb389d05b3
#
_entry.id   184e5a9c5418475d09e0efbb389d05b3
#
_cell.length_a   1.000
_cell.length_b   1.000
_cell.length_c   1.000
_cell.angle_alpha   90.00
_cell.angle_beta   90.00
_cell.angle_gamma   90.00
#
_symmetry.space_group_name_H-M   'P 1'
#
loop_
_entity.id
_entity.type
_entity.pdbx_description
1 polymer ?
#
loop_
_entity_poly.entity_id
_entity_poly.type
_entity_poly.pdbx_seq_one_letter_code
_entity_poly.pdbx_strand_id
1 'polypeptide(L)' 'MLSATPRTFIGSTTFTVTGMTCAHCRRAVTEEISAVDGVGTVAVELATGTVTVTADRPVDRADIAAAVDEAGHVLVP' A
#
# COMPACT_ATOMS: atom_id res chain seq x y z
N MET A 1 -7.48 4.56 -27.38
CA MET A 1 -7.41 4.72 -26.76
C MET A 1 -6.68 4.72 -25.73
N LEU A 2 -6.77 4.93 -24.91
CA LEU A 2 -6.07 5.05 -24.02
C LEU A 2 -6.05 4.08 -23.13
N SER A 3 -5.21 3.34 -22.88
CA SER A 3 -5.17 2.28 -21.96
C SER A 3 -4.31 2.65 -20.82
N ALA A 4 -4.50 3.74 -20.30
CA ALA A 4 -3.75 4.19 -19.18
C ALA A 4 -4.04 3.33 -17.97
N THR A 5 -3.01 2.99 -17.20
CA THR A 5 -3.19 2.32 -15.94
C THR A 5 -3.98 3.23 -14.99
N PRO A 6 -5.04 2.74 -14.36
CA PRO A 6 -5.81 3.58 -13.45
C PRO A 6 -4.93 4.07 -12.31
N ARG A 7 -5.08 5.33 -11.97
CA ARG A 7 -4.36 5.91 -10.82
C ARG A 7 -5.03 5.52 -9.52
N THR A 8 -6.29 5.14 -9.58
CA THR A 8 -7.05 4.75 -8.41
C THR A 8 -7.41 3.27 -8.50
N PHE A 9 -7.70 2.69 -7.36
CA PHE A 9 -8.19 1.33 -7.30
C PHE A 9 -9.29 1.22 -6.24
N ILE A 10 -10.11 0.20 -6.37
CA ILE A 10 -11.12 -0.14 -5.39
C ILE A 10 -11.08 -1.66 -5.25
N GLY A 11 -11.39 -2.17 -4.06
CA GLY A 11 -11.23 -3.59 -3.78
C GLY A 11 -9.80 -3.91 -3.38
N SER A 12 -9.37 -5.14 -3.55
CA SER A 12 -8.06 -5.60 -3.10
C SER A 12 -6.99 -5.37 -4.17
N THR A 13 -5.88 -4.80 -3.77
CA THR A 13 -4.72 -4.62 -4.64
C THR A 13 -3.46 -4.92 -3.83
N THR A 14 -2.52 -5.66 -4.43
CA THR A 14 -1.27 -6.02 -3.80
C THR A 14 -0.13 -5.15 -4.31
N PHE A 15 0.65 -4.62 -3.38
CA PHE A 15 1.82 -3.81 -3.68
C PHE A 15 3.06 -4.50 -3.15
N THR A 16 4.20 -4.27 -3.79
CA THR A 16 5.49 -4.74 -3.30
C THR A 16 6.20 -3.57 -2.64
N VAL A 17 6.72 -3.78 -1.44
CA VAL A 17 7.40 -2.75 -0.67
C VAL A 17 8.78 -3.25 -0.29
N THR A 18 9.80 -2.41 -0.50
CA THR A 18 11.17 -2.77 -0.17
C THR A 18 11.46 -2.53 1.30
N GLY A 19 12.39 -3.31 1.83
CA GLY A 19 12.96 -3.06 3.15
C GLY A 19 12.13 -3.50 4.34
N MET A 20 11.02 -4.20 4.12
CA MET A 20 10.23 -4.71 5.22
C MET A 20 10.84 -6.01 5.74
N THR A 21 11.68 -5.90 6.77
CA THR A 21 12.42 -7.04 7.25
C THR A 21 12.06 -7.44 8.69
N CYS A 22 11.19 -6.70 9.35
CA CYS A 22 10.82 -7.01 10.73
C CYS A 22 9.40 -6.56 11.05
N ALA A 23 8.89 -7.03 12.19
CA ALA A 23 7.54 -6.71 12.61
C ALA A 23 7.31 -5.21 12.82
N HIS A 24 8.35 -4.49 13.22
CA HIS A 24 8.26 -3.05 13.40
C HIS A 24 8.00 -2.34 12.07
N CYS A 25 8.68 -2.78 11.02
CA CYS A 25 8.49 -2.23 9.68
C CYS A 25 7.07 -2.50 9.20
N ARG A 26 6.57 -3.72 9.42
CA ARG A 26 5.22 -4.09 9.06
C ARG A 26 4.20 -3.17 9.74
N ARG A 27 4.41 -2.91 11.02
CA ARG A 27 3.50 -2.09 11.79
C ARG A 27 3.47 -0.65 11.27
N ALA A 28 4.65 -0.09 10.99
CA ALA A 28 4.74 1.27 10.47
C ALA A 28 4.01 1.42 9.14
N VAL A 29 4.24 0.47 8.22
CA VAL A 29 3.58 0.49 6.91
C VAL A 29 2.07 0.34 7.08
N THR A 30 1.64 -0.58 7.94
CA THR A 30 0.22 -0.81 8.18
C THR A 30 -0.46 0.46 8.70
N GLU A 31 0.15 1.11 9.67
CA GLU A 31 -0.43 2.32 10.27
C GLU A 31 -0.53 3.45 9.27
N GLU A 32 0.52 3.66 8.49
CA GLU A 32 0.51 4.75 7.52
C GLU A 32 -0.51 4.52 6.41
N ILE A 33 -0.58 3.30 5.88
CA ILE A 33 -1.53 2.99 4.82
C ILE A 33 -2.97 3.03 5.37
N SER A 34 -3.18 2.55 6.58
CA SER A 34 -4.51 2.56 7.18
C SER A 34 -5.05 3.98 7.39
N ALA A 35 -4.16 4.95 7.48
CA ALA A 35 -4.56 6.34 7.63
C ALA A 35 -5.03 6.98 6.32
N VAL A 36 -4.81 6.31 5.20
CA VAL A 36 -5.26 6.83 3.90
C VAL A 36 -6.77 6.71 3.80
N ASP A 37 -7.42 7.80 3.41
CA ASP A 37 -8.87 7.82 3.28
C ASP A 37 -9.35 6.83 2.23
N GLY A 38 -10.32 6.01 2.56
CA GLY A 38 -10.85 4.98 1.67
C GLY A 38 -10.26 3.60 1.87
N VAL A 39 -9.19 3.47 2.66
CA VAL A 39 -8.59 2.18 2.94
C VAL A 39 -9.40 1.46 4.01
N GLY A 40 -9.82 0.24 3.71
CA GLY A 40 -10.56 -0.60 4.66
C GLY A 40 -9.65 -1.48 5.48
N THR A 41 -8.85 -2.32 4.82
CA THR A 41 -7.95 -3.25 5.51
C THR A 41 -6.58 -3.26 4.84
N VAL A 42 -5.58 -3.61 5.65
CA VAL A 42 -4.19 -3.73 5.18
C VAL A 42 -3.63 -5.04 5.70
N ALA A 43 -3.12 -5.86 4.80
CA ALA A 43 -2.48 -7.13 5.16
C ALA A 43 -1.05 -7.12 4.63
N VAL A 44 -0.09 -7.30 5.52
CA VAL A 44 1.33 -7.28 5.18
C VAL A 44 1.90 -8.68 5.26
N GLU A 45 2.63 -9.08 4.22
CA GLU A 45 3.31 -10.36 4.16
C GLU A 45 4.81 -10.11 4.14
N LEU A 46 5.46 -10.34 5.26
CA LEU A 46 6.91 -10.07 5.37
C LEU A 46 7.74 -11.00 4.50
N ALA A 47 7.30 -12.24 4.36
CA ALA A 47 8.08 -13.24 3.61
C ALA A 47 8.26 -12.83 2.14
N THR A 48 7.29 -12.16 1.58
CA THR A 48 7.33 -11.75 0.16
C THR A 48 7.55 -10.26 0.00
N GLY A 49 7.47 -9.49 1.09
CA GLY A 49 7.59 -8.03 1.01
C GLY A 49 6.38 -7.38 0.35
N THR A 50 5.21 -7.99 0.46
CA THR A 50 4.01 -7.49 -0.19
C THR A 50 2.99 -6.96 0.82
N VAL A 51 2.18 -6.01 0.34
CA VAL A 51 1.10 -5.43 1.13
C VAL A 51 -0.16 -5.48 0.30
N THR A 52 -1.20 -6.11 0.83
CA THR A 52 -2.50 -6.14 0.17
C THR A 52 -3.40 -5.12 0.85
N VAL A 53 -3.89 -4.17 0.07
CA VAL A 53 -4.75 -3.09 0.55
C VAL A 53 -6.14 -3.30 -0.02
N THR A 54 -7.14 -3.31 0.86
CA THR A 54 -8.54 -3.39 0.43
C THR A 54 -9.17 -2.02 0.63
N ALA A 55 -9.70 -1.47 -0.45
CA ALA A 55 -10.28 -0.14 -0.45
C ALA A 55 -11.79 -0.21 -0.60
N ASP A 56 -12.52 0.54 0.22
CA ASP A 56 -13.97 0.65 0.15
C ASP A 56 -14.41 1.70 -0.85
N ARG A 57 -13.52 2.61 -1.17
CA ARG A 57 -13.75 3.72 -2.10
C ARG A 57 -12.52 3.84 -2.99
N PRO A 58 -12.62 4.53 -4.12
CA PRO A 58 -11.43 4.71 -4.96
C PRO A 58 -10.30 5.38 -4.18
N VAL A 59 -9.13 4.76 -4.19
CA VAL A 59 -7.94 5.24 -3.50
C VAL A 59 -6.87 5.46 -4.56
N ASP A 60 -6.20 6.60 -4.51
CA ASP A 60 -5.13 6.92 -5.44
C ASP A 60 -3.88 6.12 -5.04
N ARG A 61 -3.27 5.44 -6.02
CA ARG A 61 -2.04 4.68 -5.79
C ARG A 61 -0.92 5.58 -5.28
N ALA A 62 -0.92 6.85 -5.66
CA ALA A 62 0.07 7.80 -5.17
C ALA A 62 -0.06 8.04 -3.66
N ASP A 63 -1.27 7.96 -3.13
CA ASP A 63 -1.49 8.09 -1.69
C ASP A 63 -0.90 6.89 -0.95
N ILE A 64 -1.00 5.70 -1.53
CA ILE A 64 -0.39 4.51 -0.93
C ILE A 64 1.13 4.62 -0.99
N ALA A 65 1.68 5.08 -2.11
CA ALA A 65 3.12 5.27 -2.24
C ALA A 65 3.63 6.30 -1.23
N ALA A 66 2.89 7.38 -1.02
CA ALA A 66 3.27 8.41 -0.05
C ALA A 66 3.24 7.85 1.38
N ALA A 67 2.24 7.02 1.69
CA ALA A 67 2.14 6.39 3.01
C ALA A 67 3.32 5.46 3.27
N VAL A 68 3.68 4.67 2.26
CA VAL A 68 4.84 3.77 2.35
C VAL A 68 6.11 4.58 2.55
N ASP A 69 6.24 5.69 1.84
CA ASP A 69 7.40 6.57 1.96
C ASP A 69 7.47 7.18 3.37
N GLU A 70 6.33 7.59 3.92
CA GLU A 70 6.26 8.11 5.28
C GLU A 70 6.68 7.07 6.31
N ALA A 71 6.46 5.81 6.03
CA ALA A 71 6.87 4.72 6.90
C ALA A 71 8.36 4.39 6.76
N GLY A 72 9.07 5.07 5.86
CA GLY A 72 10.50 4.88 5.67
C GLY A 72 10.84 3.77 4.66
N HIS A 73 9.89 3.39 3.82
CA HIS A 73 10.09 2.35 2.82
C HIS A 73 9.77 2.86 1.43
N VAL A 74 9.95 2.02 0.42
CA VAL A 74 9.71 2.40 -0.97
C VAL A 74 8.76 1.40 -1.61
N LEU A 75 7.73 1.91 -2.25
CA LEU A 75 6.82 1.10 -3.02
C LEU A 75 7.47 0.78 -4.36
N VAL A 76 7.50 -0.50 -4.71
CA VAL A 76 8.04 -0.94 -5.99
C VAL A 76 6.95 -0.82 -7.05
N PRO A 77 7.23 -0.17 -8.18
CA PRO A 77 6.24 -0.03 -9.26
C PRO A 77 5.77 -1.35 -9.81
#